data_6e8d5d8b6860c839f9e86107fa75f4b8
#
_entry.id   6e8d5d8b6860c839f9e86107fa75f4b8
#
_cell.length_a   1.000
_cell.length_b   1.000
_cell.length_c   1.000
_cell.angle_alpha   90.00
_cell.angle_beta   90.00
_cell.angle_gamma   90.00
#
_symmetry.space_group_name_H-M   'P 1'
#
loop_
_entity.id
_entity.type
_entity.pdbx_description
1 polymer ?
#
loop_
_entity_poly.entity_id
_entity_poly.type
_entity_poly.pdbx_seq_one_letter_code
_entity_poly.pdbx_strand_id
1 'polypeptide(L)'
;MEFEDSFAGRLAQEQKGEAGPDAYGVVLSRVRDSLSKEFSAEQLTNAGPSVTERATRTAREALMQYNSEALTQSKPRIMIHEDQFVQMVMADLLGMGAIEPLLKDETIEDIAVNGPNEVMVFRPGGWEEVDIRFDSPTRLLEILNRGIAHSNRKANMVTPIADAVLQGRERISVVTYPIANPHPTAVIRIPRAKELTMEDLIQPAKNAGEKEKVQIEELPDYESLMQGGMLTAAAGKYLFAAVRAGLNIVVVGPTGVGKTTLLMILGRCIPKGQRILIIEDTPEIDLHPKDDKPNNVLYLRTRPATIEGLPAIEQEELVKLALRHRPDALTLGEARGAEVFDLLNALNTGHKNGLTSLHAYGVDELFSRIYLMLAQSDRGRFLDSYRAANLVAQTLHIAISMELVGRDRRIGTIAELTGEVAQKGTSFEPKMVPIFQHTGAGGKLDGPLNDSRHARIFEQARIPVEVYTR
;
A
#
# COMPACT_ATOMS: atom_id res chain seq x y z
N MET A 1 22.64 -13.46 6.06
CA MET A 1 23.33 -12.55 7.02
C MET A 1 22.17 -11.91 7.74
N GLU A 2 22.02 -12.25 9.01
CA GLU A 2 20.86 -11.85 9.80
C GLU A 2 20.80 -10.34 9.98
N PHE A 3 19.59 -9.77 10.11
CA PHE A 3 19.35 -8.32 10.26
C PHE A 3 20.17 -7.69 11.40
N GLU A 4 20.50 -8.50 12.44
CA GLU A 4 21.35 -8.08 13.56
C GLU A 4 22.77 -7.67 13.15
N ASP A 5 23.28 -8.16 12.02
CA ASP A 5 24.58 -7.77 11.46
C ASP A 5 24.51 -6.56 10.50
N SER A 6 23.29 -6.06 10.18
CA SER A 6 23.13 -4.86 9.38
C SER A 6 23.45 -3.60 10.18
N PHE A 7 23.89 -2.55 9.51
CA PHE A 7 24.18 -1.24 10.13
C PHE A 7 22.94 -0.66 10.84
N ALA A 8 21.74 -0.84 10.27
CA ALA A 8 20.48 -0.40 10.86
C ALA A 8 20.08 -1.24 12.09
N GLY A 9 20.33 -2.56 12.09
CA GLY A 9 20.10 -3.44 13.24
C GLY A 9 21.03 -3.12 14.40
N ARG A 10 22.31 -2.84 14.12
CA ARG A 10 23.27 -2.39 15.13
C ARG A 10 22.91 -1.03 15.73
N LEU A 11 22.46 -0.07 14.90
CA LEU A 11 21.98 1.24 15.37
C LEU A 11 20.76 1.11 16.31
N ALA A 12 19.80 0.24 15.98
CA ALA A 12 18.63 -0.01 16.82
C ALA A 12 18.99 -0.70 18.16
N GLN A 13 19.99 -1.58 18.17
CA GLN A 13 20.49 -2.20 19.39
C GLN A 13 21.39 -1.27 20.22
N GLU A 14 22.22 -0.46 19.60
CA GLU A 14 23.07 0.52 20.28
C GLU A 14 22.28 1.70 20.86
N GLN A 15 21.15 2.09 20.26
CA GLN A 15 20.22 3.06 20.85
C GLN A 15 19.54 2.53 22.13
N LYS A 16 19.44 1.21 22.31
CA LYS A 16 18.98 0.56 23.56
C LYS A 16 20.10 0.40 24.60
N GLY A 17 21.38 0.65 24.23
CA GLY A 17 22.51 0.60 25.15
C GLY A 17 22.54 1.82 26.08
N GLU A 18 22.80 1.65 27.34
CA GLU A 18 23.02 2.47 28.53
C GLU A 18 22.88 4.02 28.50
N ALA A 19 22.95 4.69 27.31
CA ALA A 19 22.62 6.10 27.14
C ALA A 19 21.11 6.21 26.87
N GLY A 20 20.32 6.67 27.82
CA GLY A 20 18.88 6.89 27.64
C GLY A 20 18.56 7.70 26.38
N PRO A 21 17.36 7.59 25.80
CA PRO A 21 16.92 8.24 24.55
C PRO A 21 17.08 9.76 24.55
N ASP A 22 17.29 10.37 25.72
CA ASP A 22 17.47 11.80 25.94
C ASP A 22 18.88 12.31 25.55
N ALA A 23 19.94 11.50 25.68
CA ALA A 23 21.33 11.93 25.48
C ALA A 23 21.61 12.36 24.02
N TYR A 24 21.20 11.55 23.06
CA TYR A 24 21.35 11.86 21.64
C TYR A 24 20.58 13.11 21.24
N GLY A 25 19.31 13.22 21.70
CA GLY A 25 18.46 14.38 21.46
C GLY A 25 19.05 15.69 21.98
N VAL A 26 19.66 15.66 23.17
CA VAL A 26 20.37 16.82 23.75
C VAL A 26 21.53 17.28 22.86
N VAL A 27 22.37 16.35 22.41
CA VAL A 27 23.51 16.69 21.53
C VAL A 27 23.03 17.20 20.19
N LEU A 28 22.04 16.52 19.57
CA LEU A 28 21.45 16.91 18.29
C LEU A 28 20.85 18.34 18.36
N SER A 29 20.14 18.66 19.46
CA SER A 29 19.61 20.02 19.69
C SER A 29 20.72 21.06 19.75
N ARG A 30 21.79 20.81 20.51
CA ARG A 30 22.93 21.71 20.62
C ARG A 30 23.59 21.99 19.26
N VAL A 31 23.77 20.95 18.45
CA VAL A 31 24.33 21.10 17.11
C VAL A 31 23.41 21.93 16.22
N ARG A 32 22.10 21.66 16.26
CA ARG A 32 21.08 22.41 15.51
C ARG A 32 21.07 23.88 15.90
N ASP A 33 21.06 24.18 17.21
CA ASP A 33 21.06 25.54 17.73
C ASP A 33 22.33 26.32 17.38
N SER A 34 23.47 25.64 17.33
CA SER A 34 24.73 26.23 16.90
C SER A 34 24.70 26.57 15.41
N LEU A 35 24.26 25.62 14.57
CA LEU A 35 24.23 25.81 13.10
C LEU A 35 23.17 26.83 12.68
N SER A 36 22.02 26.90 13.33
CA SER A 36 20.97 27.87 13.03
C SER A 36 21.34 29.33 13.32
N LYS A 37 22.39 29.57 14.10
CA LYS A 37 22.96 30.89 14.34
C LYS A 37 23.88 31.36 13.22
N GLU A 38 24.48 30.41 12.49
CA GLU A 38 25.49 30.69 11.46
C GLU A 38 24.90 30.56 10.04
N PHE A 39 23.89 29.71 9.84
CA PHE A 39 23.33 29.38 8.53
C PHE A 39 21.81 29.56 8.51
N SER A 40 21.28 30.04 7.36
CA SER A 40 19.84 30.11 7.13
C SER A 40 19.25 28.70 6.96
N ALA A 41 17.92 28.58 7.14
CA ALA A 41 17.21 27.32 6.91
C ALA A 41 17.40 26.78 5.47
N GLU A 42 17.48 27.67 4.48
CA GLU A 42 17.74 27.32 3.08
C GLU A 42 19.15 26.74 2.89
N GLN A 43 20.15 27.34 3.52
CA GLN A 43 21.54 26.86 3.47
C GLN A 43 21.69 25.49 4.16
N LEU A 44 20.96 25.24 5.24
CA LEU A 44 20.95 23.93 5.91
C LEU A 44 20.20 22.88 5.10
N THR A 45 19.14 23.25 4.37
CA THR A 45 18.39 22.35 3.51
C THR A 45 19.18 21.96 2.26
N ASN A 46 19.94 22.92 1.68
CA ASN A 46 20.79 22.71 0.50
C ASN A 46 22.28 22.78 0.89
N ALA A 47 22.66 21.92 1.85
CA ALA A 47 23.99 21.99 2.48
C ALA A 47 25.12 21.78 1.47
N GLY A 48 25.89 22.84 1.23
CA GLY A 48 27.14 22.80 0.48
C GLY A 48 28.32 22.29 1.33
N PRO A 49 29.53 22.11 0.72
CA PRO A 49 30.70 21.58 1.42
C PRO A 49 31.07 22.34 2.71
N SER A 50 30.96 23.65 2.71
CA SER A 50 31.25 24.49 3.91
C SER A 50 30.29 24.25 5.06
N VAL A 51 28.99 24.08 4.77
CA VAL A 51 27.98 23.76 5.77
C VAL A 51 28.23 22.37 6.35
N THR A 52 28.52 21.40 5.47
CA THR A 52 28.79 20.01 5.86
C THR A 52 30.03 19.91 6.76
N GLU A 53 31.12 20.59 6.39
CA GLU A 53 32.36 20.63 7.20
C GLU A 53 32.12 21.27 8.57
N ARG A 54 31.40 22.39 8.60
CA ARG A 54 31.06 23.08 9.85
C ARG A 54 30.17 22.23 10.75
N ALA A 55 29.15 21.58 10.19
CA ALA A 55 28.25 20.69 10.92
C ALA A 55 29.00 19.49 11.51
N THR A 56 29.89 18.85 10.70
CA THR A 56 30.74 17.76 11.16
C THR A 56 31.58 18.14 12.37
N ARG A 57 32.24 19.31 12.30
CA ARG A 57 33.05 19.82 13.42
C ARG A 57 32.22 20.12 14.65
N THR A 58 31.08 20.78 14.47
CA THR A 58 30.16 21.12 15.58
C THR A 58 29.60 19.86 16.25
N ALA A 59 29.29 18.80 15.48
CA ALA A 59 28.83 17.53 16.02
C ALA A 59 29.87 16.84 16.90
N ARG A 60 31.13 16.85 16.49
CA ARG A 60 32.25 16.33 17.30
C ARG A 60 32.43 17.11 18.62
N GLU A 61 32.49 18.43 18.51
CA GLU A 61 32.61 19.32 19.69
C GLU A 61 31.46 19.09 20.68
N ALA A 62 30.22 19.01 20.21
CA ALA A 62 29.05 18.79 21.03
C ALA A 62 29.05 17.41 21.73
N LEU A 63 29.48 16.35 21.04
CA LEU A 63 29.66 15.01 21.63
C LEU A 63 30.68 15.02 22.75
N MET A 64 31.87 15.59 22.51
CA MET A 64 32.94 15.69 23.49
C MET A 64 32.48 16.48 24.73
N GLN A 65 31.82 17.61 24.50
CA GLN A 65 31.29 18.44 25.57
C GLN A 65 30.24 17.68 26.39
N TYR A 66 29.26 17.03 25.74
CA TYR A 66 28.24 16.25 26.43
C TYR A 66 28.87 15.14 27.30
N ASN A 67 29.79 14.36 26.74
CA ASN A 67 30.45 13.28 27.46
C ASN A 67 31.28 13.76 28.63
N SER A 68 31.91 14.96 28.55
CA SER A 68 32.61 15.60 29.64
C SER A 68 31.66 16.05 30.75
N GLU A 69 30.53 16.69 30.37
CA GLU A 69 29.48 17.09 31.32
C GLU A 69 28.82 15.87 32.01
N ALA A 70 28.58 14.79 31.24
CA ALA A 70 27.99 13.57 31.77
C ALA A 70 28.89 12.90 32.83
N LEU A 71 30.21 12.94 32.65
CA LEU A 71 31.16 12.47 33.67
C LEU A 71 31.04 13.22 34.98
N THR A 72 30.90 14.55 34.91
CA THR A 72 30.81 15.40 36.12
C THR A 72 29.44 15.32 36.79
N GLN A 73 28.39 14.99 36.04
CA GLN A 73 27.00 14.94 36.52
C GLN A 73 26.50 13.51 36.80
N SER A 74 27.35 12.50 36.73
CA SER A 74 27.00 11.08 36.89
C SER A 74 25.86 10.64 35.96
N LYS A 75 25.82 11.19 34.72
CA LYS A 75 24.87 10.85 33.68
C LYS A 75 25.49 9.79 32.72
N PRO A 76 24.66 9.00 32.02
CA PRO A 76 25.13 8.09 30.99
C PRO A 76 25.87 8.84 29.87
N ARG A 77 27.01 8.32 29.46
CA ARG A 77 27.79 8.84 28.32
C ARG A 77 27.34 8.19 27.01
N ILE A 78 27.50 8.88 25.91
CA ILE A 78 27.33 8.33 24.58
C ILE A 78 28.60 7.56 24.23
N MET A 79 28.51 6.22 24.16
CA MET A 79 29.64 5.30 23.95
C MET A 79 29.76 4.81 22.51
N ILE A 80 29.17 5.54 21.57
CA ILE A 80 29.25 5.26 20.11
C ILE A 80 30.58 5.80 19.58
N HIS A 81 31.17 5.13 18.57
CA HIS A 81 32.37 5.64 17.91
C HIS A 81 32.11 7.02 17.32
N GLU A 82 33.05 7.96 17.50
CA GLU A 82 32.90 9.38 17.14
C GLU A 82 32.44 9.59 15.70
N ASP A 83 33.08 8.92 14.73
CA ASP A 83 32.72 9.07 13.32
C ASP A 83 31.31 8.52 13.01
N GLN A 84 30.91 7.45 13.67
CA GLN A 84 29.57 6.88 13.54
C GLN A 84 28.52 7.84 14.13
N PHE A 85 28.79 8.41 15.30
CA PHE A 85 27.94 9.44 15.90
C PHE A 85 27.79 10.66 15.01
N VAL A 86 28.90 11.14 14.44
CA VAL A 86 28.88 12.27 13.50
C VAL A 86 28.04 11.95 12.27
N GLN A 87 28.16 10.74 11.70
CA GLN A 87 27.34 10.33 10.56
C GLN A 87 25.84 10.32 10.91
N MET A 88 25.46 9.87 12.10
CA MET A 88 24.08 9.90 12.58
C MET A 88 23.56 11.34 12.68
N VAL A 89 24.32 12.22 13.32
CA VAL A 89 23.95 13.64 13.47
C VAL A 89 23.85 14.33 12.10
N MET A 90 24.77 14.05 11.18
CA MET A 90 24.74 14.60 9.82
C MET A 90 23.52 14.10 9.03
N ALA A 91 23.17 12.81 9.14
CA ALA A 91 21.97 12.25 8.54
C ALA A 91 20.71 12.94 9.07
N ASP A 92 20.63 13.18 10.37
CA ASP A 92 19.48 13.82 11.01
C ASP A 92 19.35 15.31 10.72
N LEU A 93 20.47 16.00 10.55
CA LEU A 93 20.46 17.45 10.32
C LEU A 93 20.36 17.83 8.84
N LEU A 94 21.09 17.12 7.98
CA LEU A 94 21.27 17.49 6.57
C LEU A 94 20.78 16.42 5.59
N GLY A 95 20.62 15.15 6.02
CA GLY A 95 20.19 14.02 5.22
C GLY A 95 18.77 13.58 5.48
N MET A 96 18.48 12.31 5.16
CA MET A 96 17.19 11.64 5.34
C MET A 96 17.01 11.03 6.74
N GLY A 97 17.81 11.44 7.73
CA GLY A 97 17.72 10.93 9.10
C GLY A 97 17.89 9.41 9.18
N ALA A 98 17.03 8.76 9.94
CA ALA A 98 17.06 7.30 10.14
C ALA A 98 16.81 6.48 8.85
N ILE A 99 16.35 7.09 7.76
CA ILE A 99 16.19 6.42 6.45
C ILE A 99 17.53 6.28 5.72
N GLU A 100 18.51 7.15 6.00
CA GLU A 100 19.79 7.22 5.29
C GLU A 100 20.54 5.89 5.22
N PRO A 101 20.63 5.08 6.30
CA PRO A 101 21.25 3.77 6.26
C PRO A 101 20.53 2.79 5.33
N LEU A 102 19.20 2.86 5.25
CA LEU A 102 18.40 1.98 4.40
C LEU A 102 18.62 2.26 2.90
N LEU A 103 18.90 3.53 2.54
CA LEU A 103 19.21 3.91 1.15
C LEU A 103 20.54 3.30 0.68
N LYS A 104 21.46 3.04 1.61
CA LYS A 104 22.79 2.47 1.38
C LYS A 104 22.81 0.94 1.40
N ASP A 105 21.76 0.29 1.94
CA ASP A 105 21.64 -1.16 1.99
C ASP A 105 21.34 -1.71 0.59
N GLU A 106 22.28 -2.42 -0.01
CA GLU A 106 22.18 -2.96 -1.37
C GLU A 106 21.11 -4.03 -1.54
N THR A 107 20.59 -4.60 -0.45
CA THR A 107 19.56 -5.63 -0.48
C THR A 107 18.14 -5.05 -0.56
N ILE A 108 17.98 -3.75 -0.26
CA ILE A 108 16.68 -3.08 -0.25
C ILE A 108 16.36 -2.51 -1.64
N GLU A 109 15.19 -2.86 -2.16
CA GLU A 109 14.66 -2.37 -3.44
C GLU A 109 13.68 -1.21 -3.27
N ASP A 110 12.79 -1.29 -2.25
CA ASP A 110 11.85 -0.22 -1.91
C ASP A 110 11.80 -0.03 -0.39
N ILE A 111 11.58 1.23 0.03
CA ILE A 111 11.33 1.61 1.42
C ILE A 111 9.94 2.24 1.47
N ALA A 112 9.05 1.74 2.32
CA ALA A 112 7.75 2.33 2.58
C ALA A 112 7.71 2.88 4.01
N VAL A 113 7.50 4.18 4.13
CA VAL A 113 7.28 4.88 5.39
C VAL A 113 5.78 5.16 5.51
N ASN A 114 5.07 4.38 6.30
CA ASN A 114 3.60 4.50 6.48
C ASN A 114 3.22 5.46 7.60
N GLY A 115 4.20 6.02 8.29
CA GLY A 115 4.04 6.94 9.39
C GLY A 115 5.27 6.98 10.28
N PRO A 116 5.22 7.71 11.41
CA PRO A 116 6.38 7.90 12.27
C PRO A 116 6.84 6.61 12.98
N ASN A 117 5.98 5.61 13.10
CA ASN A 117 6.24 4.38 13.85
C ASN A 117 6.22 3.12 12.99
N GLU A 118 6.08 3.25 11.68
CA GLU A 118 5.96 2.13 10.77
C GLU A 118 6.78 2.36 9.52
N VAL A 119 7.94 1.73 9.45
CA VAL A 119 8.83 1.73 8.29
C VAL A 119 9.01 0.29 7.83
N MET A 120 8.75 0.06 6.54
CA MET A 120 8.86 -1.24 5.90
C MET A 120 9.92 -1.17 4.81
N VAL A 121 10.66 -2.24 4.62
CA VAL A 121 11.60 -2.41 3.50
C VAL A 121 11.18 -3.60 2.65
N PHE A 122 11.34 -3.48 1.35
CA PHE A 122 11.14 -4.58 0.43
C PHE A 122 12.49 -5.16 -0.01
N ARG A 123 12.65 -6.46 0.19
CA ARG A 123 13.80 -7.26 -0.28
C ARG A 123 13.32 -8.42 -1.16
N PRO A 124 14.21 -9.12 -1.88
CA PRO A 124 13.84 -10.40 -2.49
C PRO A 124 13.31 -11.38 -1.42
N GLY A 125 12.01 -11.53 -1.36
CA GLY A 125 11.32 -12.34 -0.33
C GLY A 125 10.08 -11.67 0.26
N GLY A 126 9.96 -10.35 0.17
CA GLY A 126 8.78 -9.62 0.60
C GLY A 126 9.07 -8.36 1.40
N TRP A 127 8.02 -7.85 2.02
CA TRP A 127 8.06 -6.70 2.91
C TRP A 127 8.45 -7.14 4.33
N GLU A 128 9.35 -6.38 4.96
CA GLU A 128 9.81 -6.56 6.33
C GLU A 128 9.70 -5.24 7.10
N GLU A 129 9.20 -5.27 8.33
CA GLU A 129 9.20 -4.10 9.22
C GLU A 129 10.61 -3.89 9.79
N VAL A 130 11.05 -2.63 9.84
CA VAL A 130 12.33 -2.25 10.46
C VAL A 130 12.06 -1.35 11.66
N ASP A 131 12.84 -1.53 12.74
CA ASP A 131 12.68 -0.75 13.99
C ASP A 131 13.28 0.67 13.84
N ILE A 132 12.65 1.45 12.93
CA ILE A 132 12.94 2.87 12.74
C ILE A 132 11.72 3.66 13.13
N ARG A 133 11.93 4.70 13.95
CA ARG A 133 10.87 5.57 14.45
C ARG A 133 11.28 7.02 14.34
N PHE A 134 10.30 7.87 14.18
CA PHE A 134 10.44 9.32 14.16
C PHE A 134 9.69 9.92 15.36
N ASP A 135 10.22 10.98 15.92
CA ASP A 135 9.69 11.62 17.13
C ASP A 135 8.23 12.10 16.96
N SER A 136 7.84 12.45 15.75
CA SER A 136 6.49 12.93 15.45
C SER A 136 6.19 12.88 13.94
N PRO A 137 4.88 12.92 13.55
CA PRO A 137 4.48 13.09 12.15
C PRO A 137 5.05 14.36 11.50
N THR A 138 5.16 15.44 12.25
CA THR A 138 5.74 16.71 11.78
C THR A 138 7.21 16.52 11.46
N ARG A 139 7.96 15.87 12.34
CA ARG A 139 9.39 15.59 12.14
C ARG A 139 9.63 14.68 10.93
N LEU A 140 8.80 13.66 10.76
CA LEU A 140 8.83 12.81 9.57
C LEU A 140 8.64 13.64 8.30
N LEU A 141 7.61 14.50 8.24
CA LEU A 141 7.32 15.33 7.08
C LEU A 141 8.47 16.32 6.78
N GLU A 142 9.12 16.88 7.80
CA GLU A 142 10.30 17.72 7.63
C GLU A 142 11.46 16.97 6.97
N ILE A 143 11.75 15.73 7.42
CA ILE A 143 12.80 14.88 6.86
C ILE A 143 12.48 14.53 5.40
N LEU A 144 11.26 14.11 5.11
CA LEU A 144 10.82 13.78 3.76
C LEU A 144 10.91 15.01 2.83
N ASN A 145 10.45 16.18 3.28
CA ASN A 145 10.52 17.41 2.51
C ASN A 145 11.96 17.86 2.26
N ARG A 146 12.86 17.66 3.22
CA ARG A 146 14.28 17.93 3.04
C ARG A 146 14.88 17.05 1.94
N GLY A 147 14.55 15.76 1.93
CA GLY A 147 15.01 14.83 0.88
C GLY A 147 14.60 15.25 -0.53
N ILE A 148 13.41 15.85 -0.69
CA ILE A 148 12.88 16.27 -2.01
C ILE A 148 13.17 17.74 -2.37
N ALA A 149 13.72 18.53 -1.44
CA ALA A 149 13.89 19.99 -1.61
C ALA A 149 14.71 20.37 -2.84
N HIS A 150 15.76 19.61 -3.17
CA HIS A 150 16.59 19.85 -4.36
C HIS A 150 15.84 19.72 -5.68
N SER A 151 14.72 19.00 -5.70
CA SER A 151 13.80 18.91 -6.86
C SER A 151 12.81 20.08 -6.93
N ASN A 152 12.99 21.09 -6.09
CA ASN A 152 12.05 22.22 -5.94
C ASN A 152 10.59 21.76 -5.69
N ARG A 153 10.45 20.66 -4.91
CA ARG A 153 9.18 20.05 -4.52
C ARG A 153 9.00 20.13 -3.01
N LYS A 154 7.76 20.21 -2.57
CA LYS A 154 7.40 20.19 -1.16
C LYS A 154 6.00 19.59 -1.00
N ALA A 155 5.88 18.61 -0.09
CA ALA A 155 4.59 18.09 0.33
C ALA A 155 4.04 18.92 1.50
N ASN A 156 2.82 19.43 1.37
CA ASN A 156 2.12 20.20 2.39
C ASN A 156 0.59 20.10 2.17
N MET A 157 -0.20 20.82 2.95
CA MET A 157 -1.66 20.82 2.81
C MET A 157 -2.17 21.30 1.45
N VAL A 158 -1.43 22.20 0.79
CA VAL A 158 -1.82 22.75 -0.53
C VAL A 158 -1.46 21.76 -1.64
N THR A 159 -0.24 21.23 -1.60
CA THR A 159 0.30 20.24 -2.52
C THR A 159 0.62 18.96 -1.75
N PRO A 160 -0.40 18.15 -1.39
CA PRO A 160 -0.19 17.03 -0.48
C PRO A 160 0.53 15.83 -1.10
N ILE A 161 0.70 15.81 -2.41
CA ILE A 161 1.41 14.78 -3.17
C ILE A 161 2.65 15.41 -3.80
N ALA A 162 3.83 14.83 -3.56
CA ALA A 162 5.08 15.31 -4.15
C ALA A 162 5.95 14.13 -4.60
N ASP A 163 6.11 14.00 -5.92
CA ASP A 163 7.01 13.03 -6.53
C ASP A 163 8.35 13.71 -6.86
N ALA A 164 9.45 13.07 -6.54
CA ALA A 164 10.79 13.58 -6.77
C ALA A 164 11.80 12.47 -7.06
N VAL A 165 13.02 12.85 -7.36
CA VAL A 165 14.18 11.96 -7.42
C VAL A 165 15.15 12.43 -6.35
N LEU A 166 15.65 11.55 -5.50
CA LEU A 166 16.69 11.87 -4.52
C LEU A 166 18.06 12.03 -5.23
N GLN A 167 19.04 12.53 -4.51
CA GLN A 167 20.37 12.83 -5.09
C GLN A 167 21.09 11.59 -5.65
N GLY A 168 20.77 10.39 -5.14
CA GLY A 168 21.35 9.11 -5.58
C GLY A 168 20.57 8.38 -6.67
N ARG A 169 19.62 9.02 -7.36
CA ARG A 169 18.70 8.48 -8.39
C ARG A 169 17.47 7.70 -7.84
N GLU A 170 17.34 7.57 -6.55
CA GLU A 170 16.15 6.97 -5.93
C GLU A 170 14.92 7.82 -6.25
N ARG A 171 13.80 7.16 -6.57
CA ARG A 171 12.52 7.84 -6.77
C ARG A 171 11.76 7.83 -5.47
N ILE A 172 11.26 8.99 -5.06
CA ILE A 172 10.43 9.15 -3.89
C ILE A 172 9.05 9.72 -4.24
N SER A 173 8.02 9.16 -3.65
CA SER A 173 6.67 9.71 -3.65
C SER A 173 6.26 9.99 -2.21
N VAL A 174 6.05 11.26 -1.88
CA VAL A 174 5.64 11.73 -0.55
C VAL A 174 4.18 12.11 -0.59
N VAL A 175 3.40 11.62 0.37
CA VAL A 175 1.99 11.97 0.52
C VAL A 175 1.74 12.41 1.95
N THR A 176 1.00 13.50 2.13
CA THR A 176 0.67 14.02 3.46
C THR A 176 -0.81 14.33 3.59
N TYR A 177 -1.21 14.82 4.76
CA TYR A 177 -2.57 15.29 5.00
C TYR A 177 -2.99 16.36 3.98
N PRO A 178 -4.25 16.32 3.50
CA PRO A 178 -5.35 15.46 3.93
C PRO A 178 -5.44 14.10 3.21
N ILE A 179 -4.58 13.82 2.24
CA ILE A 179 -4.65 12.63 1.37
C ILE A 179 -4.21 11.37 2.16
N ALA A 180 -3.01 11.39 2.74
CA ALA A 180 -2.56 10.35 3.67
C ALA A 180 -2.99 10.73 5.09
N ASN A 181 -3.72 9.84 5.76
CA ASN A 181 -4.26 10.06 7.10
C ASN A 181 -4.21 8.74 7.87
N PRO A 182 -3.71 8.71 9.11
CA PRO A 182 -3.46 9.87 9.98
C PRO A 182 -2.07 10.51 9.84
N HIS A 183 -1.14 9.92 9.09
CA HIS A 183 0.26 10.33 9.07
C HIS A 183 0.76 10.61 7.65
N PRO A 184 1.77 11.48 7.49
CA PRO A 184 2.51 11.55 6.24
C PRO A 184 3.18 10.20 5.94
N THR A 185 3.22 9.86 4.66
CA THR A 185 3.77 8.61 4.15
C THR A 185 4.69 8.87 2.97
N ALA A 186 5.60 7.95 2.73
CA ALA A 186 6.43 7.98 1.52
C ALA A 186 6.79 6.57 1.05
N VAL A 187 7.02 6.44 -0.25
CA VAL A 187 7.69 5.26 -0.80
C VAL A 187 8.91 5.72 -1.56
N ILE A 188 10.03 5.07 -1.28
CA ILE A 188 11.32 5.31 -1.95
C ILE A 188 11.66 4.05 -2.73
N ARG A 189 11.75 4.15 -4.05
CA ARG A 189 12.25 3.09 -4.91
C ARG A 189 13.71 3.31 -5.22
N ILE A 190 14.53 2.32 -4.90
CA ILE A 190 15.97 2.34 -5.09
C ILE A 190 16.29 1.55 -6.37
N PRO A 191 16.72 2.22 -7.47
CA PRO A 191 17.09 1.52 -8.67
C PRO A 191 18.41 0.78 -8.42
N ARG A 192 18.34 -0.54 -8.24
CA ARG A 192 19.52 -1.40 -8.13
C ARG A 192 19.92 -1.82 -9.54
N ALA A 193 20.90 -1.10 -10.12
CA ALA A 193 21.55 -1.55 -11.34
C ALA A 193 22.44 -2.76 -10.99
N LYS A 194 21.86 -3.95 -10.92
CA LYS A 194 22.64 -5.17 -11.03
C LYS A 194 23.05 -5.26 -12.51
N GLU A 195 24.34 -5.28 -12.78
CA GLU A 195 24.87 -5.72 -14.08
C GLU A 195 24.56 -7.23 -14.20
N LEU A 196 23.29 -7.53 -14.54
CA LEU A 196 22.88 -8.91 -14.81
C LEU A 196 23.43 -9.30 -16.17
N THR A 197 24.22 -10.35 -16.20
CA THR A 197 24.68 -10.99 -17.45
C THR A 197 23.59 -11.91 -17.98
N MET A 198 23.68 -12.31 -19.26
CA MET A 198 22.75 -13.32 -19.81
C MET A 198 22.89 -14.66 -19.09
N GLU A 199 24.08 -14.99 -18.57
CA GLU A 199 24.32 -16.17 -17.75
C GLU A 199 23.55 -16.12 -16.42
N ASP A 200 23.43 -14.97 -15.78
CA ASP A 200 22.63 -14.80 -14.55
C ASP A 200 21.15 -15.02 -14.79
N LEU A 201 20.65 -14.67 -15.99
CA LEU A 201 19.24 -14.88 -16.37
C LEU A 201 18.90 -16.34 -16.68
N ILE A 202 19.90 -17.13 -17.07
CA ILE A 202 19.73 -18.56 -17.42
C ILE A 202 19.76 -19.44 -16.15
N GLN A 203 20.35 -18.96 -15.04
CA GLN A 203 20.35 -19.72 -13.81
C GLN A 203 18.94 -19.84 -13.21
N PRO A 204 18.50 -21.05 -12.81
CA PRO A 204 17.22 -21.19 -12.14
C PRO A 204 17.23 -20.35 -10.86
N ALA A 205 16.13 -19.64 -10.58
CA ALA A 205 15.97 -18.84 -9.39
C ALA A 205 16.28 -19.67 -8.13
N LYS A 206 17.39 -19.40 -7.46
CA LYS A 206 17.88 -20.15 -6.30
C LYS A 206 16.94 -20.13 -5.08
N ASN A 207 15.88 -19.28 -5.12
CA ASN A 207 14.96 -19.05 -4.02
C ASN A 207 13.48 -19.05 -4.44
N ALA A 208 13.06 -19.96 -5.29
CA ALA A 208 11.65 -20.32 -5.32
C ALA A 208 11.34 -21.13 -4.06
N GLY A 209 11.22 -20.43 -2.92
CA GLY A 209 10.76 -21.04 -1.68
C GLY A 209 9.48 -21.82 -1.94
N GLU A 210 9.35 -23.03 -1.41
CA GLU A 210 8.12 -23.80 -1.51
C GLU A 210 7.01 -22.95 -0.90
N LYS A 211 6.11 -22.46 -1.74
CA LYS A 211 4.90 -21.77 -1.24
C LYS A 211 4.12 -22.80 -0.44
N GLU A 212 3.84 -22.50 0.83
CA GLU A 212 3.00 -23.36 1.68
C GLU A 212 1.62 -23.54 1.03
N LYS A 213 1.04 -24.72 1.21
CA LYS A 213 -0.37 -24.96 0.81
C LYS A 213 -1.26 -24.01 1.60
N VAL A 214 -2.18 -23.34 0.93
CA VAL A 214 -3.15 -22.47 1.58
C VAL A 214 -4.07 -23.34 2.45
N GLN A 215 -4.00 -23.18 3.76
CA GLN A 215 -4.93 -23.81 4.69
C GLN A 215 -6.24 -23.00 4.67
N ILE A 216 -7.35 -23.65 4.27
CA ILE A 216 -8.68 -23.02 4.11
C ILE A 216 -9.54 -23.23 5.37
N GLU A 217 -8.96 -23.89 6.39
CA GLU A 217 -9.71 -24.28 7.60
C GLU A 217 -9.97 -23.12 8.58
N GLU A 218 -9.19 -22.04 8.50
CA GLU A 218 -9.34 -20.86 9.35
C GLU A 218 -10.06 -19.74 8.59
N LEU A 219 -11.36 -19.57 8.84
CA LEU A 219 -12.23 -18.51 8.27
C LEU A 219 -12.79 -17.58 9.38
N PRO A 220 -11.97 -16.89 10.18
CA PRO A 220 -12.43 -16.19 11.37
C PRO A 220 -13.46 -15.08 11.07
N ASP A 221 -13.32 -14.37 9.96
CA ASP A 221 -14.18 -13.22 9.63
C ASP A 221 -15.45 -13.60 8.85
N TYR A 222 -15.51 -14.80 8.23
CA TYR A 222 -16.68 -15.26 7.49
C TYR A 222 -17.79 -15.81 8.39
N GLU A 223 -17.48 -16.22 9.62
CA GLU A 223 -18.47 -16.77 10.55
C GLU A 223 -19.62 -15.79 10.81
N SER A 224 -19.35 -14.50 10.95
CA SER A 224 -20.37 -13.49 11.16
C SER A 224 -21.33 -13.35 9.95
N LEU A 225 -20.83 -13.51 8.73
CA LEU A 225 -21.64 -13.49 7.52
C LEU A 225 -22.44 -14.80 7.36
N MET A 226 -21.86 -15.94 7.74
CA MET A 226 -22.54 -17.24 7.72
C MET A 226 -23.66 -17.30 8.78
N GLN A 227 -23.42 -16.81 9.99
CA GLN A 227 -24.42 -16.74 11.06
C GLN A 227 -25.59 -15.82 10.68
N GLY A 228 -25.32 -14.74 9.93
CA GLY A 228 -26.36 -13.84 9.39
C GLY A 228 -27.10 -14.40 8.16
N GLY A 229 -26.78 -15.60 7.69
CA GLY A 229 -27.41 -16.20 6.50
C GLY A 229 -27.05 -15.54 5.16
N MET A 230 -26.09 -14.61 5.17
CA MET A 230 -25.65 -13.87 3.98
C MET A 230 -24.80 -14.73 3.04
N LEU A 231 -24.04 -15.68 3.59
CA LEU A 231 -23.05 -16.49 2.90
C LEU A 231 -23.14 -17.95 3.37
N THR A 232 -22.98 -18.91 2.44
CA THR A 232 -22.81 -20.33 2.79
C THR A 232 -21.33 -20.66 3.03
N ALA A 233 -21.04 -21.72 3.77
CA ALA A 233 -19.65 -22.15 4.01
C ALA A 233 -18.90 -22.43 2.69
N ALA A 234 -19.54 -23.03 1.70
CA ALA A 234 -18.93 -23.29 0.39
C ALA A 234 -18.57 -21.98 -0.34
N ALA A 235 -19.51 -21.02 -0.38
CA ALA A 235 -19.25 -19.72 -0.99
C ALA A 235 -18.18 -18.91 -0.23
N GLY A 236 -18.14 -19.02 1.11
CA GLY A 236 -17.11 -18.40 1.94
C GLY A 236 -15.71 -18.95 1.62
N LYS A 237 -15.58 -20.28 1.54
CA LYS A 237 -14.31 -20.93 1.16
C LYS A 237 -13.86 -20.53 -0.24
N TYR A 238 -14.79 -20.47 -1.19
CA TYR A 238 -14.49 -20.03 -2.55
C TYR A 238 -13.98 -18.59 -2.60
N LEU A 239 -14.66 -17.64 -1.94
CA LEU A 239 -14.24 -16.22 -1.92
C LEU A 239 -12.90 -16.02 -1.19
N PHE A 240 -12.70 -16.73 -0.07
CA PHE A 240 -11.40 -16.75 0.61
C PHE A 240 -10.29 -17.23 -0.32
N ALA A 241 -10.51 -18.37 -0.99
CA ALA A 241 -9.57 -18.92 -1.95
C ALA A 241 -9.30 -17.96 -3.11
N ALA A 242 -10.33 -17.28 -3.60
CA ALA A 242 -10.21 -16.30 -4.68
C ALA A 242 -9.30 -15.13 -4.31
N VAL A 243 -9.46 -14.56 -3.10
CA VAL A 243 -8.57 -13.51 -2.59
C VAL A 243 -7.14 -14.05 -2.40
N ARG A 244 -6.99 -15.26 -1.83
CA ARG A 244 -5.66 -15.89 -1.65
C ARG A 244 -4.97 -16.18 -2.98
N ALA A 245 -5.72 -16.46 -4.03
CA ALA A 245 -5.21 -16.65 -5.39
C ALA A 245 -4.89 -15.35 -6.12
N GLY A 246 -5.29 -14.20 -5.57
CA GLY A 246 -5.04 -12.88 -6.16
C GLY A 246 -6.03 -12.47 -7.24
N LEU A 247 -7.28 -12.98 -7.20
CA LEU A 247 -8.31 -12.62 -8.14
C LEU A 247 -8.86 -11.20 -7.87
N ASN A 248 -9.20 -10.48 -8.93
CA ASN A 248 -9.80 -9.16 -8.87
C ASN A 248 -11.32 -9.30 -8.73
N ILE A 249 -11.91 -8.67 -7.71
CA ILE A 249 -13.30 -8.86 -7.31
C ILE A 249 -14.04 -7.52 -7.34
N VAL A 250 -15.21 -7.49 -7.93
CA VAL A 250 -16.13 -6.35 -7.88
C VAL A 250 -17.42 -6.72 -7.16
N VAL A 251 -17.84 -5.88 -6.22
CA VAL A 251 -19.09 -6.04 -5.47
C VAL A 251 -20.12 -5.03 -5.98
N VAL A 252 -21.26 -5.50 -6.45
CA VAL A 252 -22.36 -4.65 -6.93
C VAL A 252 -23.60 -4.76 -6.05
N GLY A 253 -24.37 -3.70 -6.00
CA GLY A 253 -25.63 -3.68 -5.24
C GLY A 253 -26.08 -2.25 -4.93
N PRO A 254 -27.37 -2.05 -4.55
CA PRO A 254 -27.88 -0.76 -4.13
C PRO A 254 -27.20 -0.23 -2.86
N THR A 255 -27.56 0.99 -2.46
CA THR A 255 -27.04 1.60 -1.23
C THR A 255 -27.52 0.81 0.01
N GLY A 256 -26.63 0.67 0.99
CA GLY A 256 -26.97 0.10 2.30
C GLY A 256 -27.02 -1.44 2.37
N VAL A 257 -26.71 -2.17 1.28
CA VAL A 257 -26.73 -3.64 1.27
C VAL A 257 -25.50 -4.28 1.92
N GLY A 258 -24.45 -3.49 2.27
CA GLY A 258 -23.25 -4.01 2.95
C GLY A 258 -22.07 -4.27 2.02
N LYS A 259 -21.99 -3.63 0.85
CA LYS A 259 -20.85 -3.76 -0.09
C LYS A 259 -19.51 -3.48 0.60
N THR A 260 -19.41 -2.35 1.30
CA THR A 260 -18.19 -1.94 2.03
C THR A 260 -17.80 -2.96 3.10
N THR A 261 -18.80 -3.52 3.82
CA THR A 261 -18.56 -4.57 4.82
C THR A 261 -17.97 -5.82 4.17
N LEU A 262 -18.52 -6.25 3.02
CA LEU A 262 -17.98 -7.40 2.29
C LEU A 262 -16.56 -7.10 1.77
N LEU A 263 -16.31 -5.92 1.19
CA LEU A 263 -14.97 -5.51 0.76
C LEU A 263 -13.96 -5.53 1.92
N MET A 264 -14.35 -5.05 3.09
CA MET A 264 -13.51 -5.07 4.29
C MET A 264 -13.15 -6.50 4.69
N ILE A 265 -14.12 -7.43 4.70
CA ILE A 265 -13.89 -8.85 5.01
C ILE A 265 -12.97 -9.50 3.97
N LEU A 266 -13.22 -9.26 2.67
CA LEU A 266 -12.35 -9.75 1.60
C LEU A 266 -10.92 -9.17 1.72
N GLY A 267 -10.80 -7.88 2.03
CA GLY A 267 -9.51 -7.22 2.23
C GLY A 267 -8.69 -7.83 3.37
N ARG A 268 -9.33 -8.24 4.46
CA ARG A 268 -8.67 -8.93 5.60
C ARG A 268 -8.19 -10.34 5.24
N CYS A 269 -8.73 -10.94 4.17
CA CYS A 269 -8.29 -12.25 3.67
C CYS A 269 -7.05 -12.17 2.78
N ILE A 270 -6.59 -10.99 2.39
CA ILE A 270 -5.38 -10.81 1.61
C ILE A 270 -4.19 -11.40 2.38
N PRO A 271 -3.29 -12.15 1.70
CA PRO A 271 -2.15 -12.80 2.36
C PRO A 271 -1.32 -11.83 3.20
N LYS A 272 -0.86 -12.28 4.38
CA LYS A 272 0.07 -11.50 5.22
C LYS A 272 1.35 -11.17 4.43
N GLY A 273 1.96 -10.03 4.74
CA GLY A 273 3.17 -9.56 4.06
C GLY A 273 2.94 -8.88 2.71
N GLN A 274 1.70 -8.63 2.32
CA GLN A 274 1.37 -7.82 1.15
C GLN A 274 1.12 -6.36 1.51
N ARG A 275 1.51 -5.46 0.60
CA ARG A 275 1.21 -4.02 0.72
C ARG A 275 -0.16 -3.74 0.10
N ILE A 276 -1.09 -3.26 0.92
CA ILE A 276 -2.46 -2.96 0.53
C ILE A 276 -2.66 -1.45 0.49
N LEU A 277 -3.13 -0.92 -0.62
CA LEU A 277 -3.55 0.48 -0.72
C LEU A 277 -5.07 0.57 -0.80
N ILE A 278 -5.64 1.41 0.04
CA ILE A 278 -7.08 1.66 0.12
C ILE A 278 -7.36 3.10 -0.26
N ILE A 279 -8.24 3.29 -1.24
CA ILE A 279 -8.66 4.60 -1.73
C ILE A 279 -10.15 4.77 -1.43
N GLU A 280 -10.52 5.84 -0.72
CA GLU A 280 -11.88 6.15 -0.33
C GLU A 280 -12.16 7.65 -0.35
N ASP A 281 -13.41 8.04 -0.59
CA ASP A 281 -13.88 9.41 -0.37
C ASP A 281 -14.13 9.63 1.13
N THR A 282 -14.86 8.70 1.74
CA THR A 282 -15.14 8.68 3.17
C THR A 282 -14.58 7.39 3.77
N PRO A 283 -13.82 7.44 4.86
CA PRO A 283 -13.20 6.27 5.46
C PRO A 283 -14.26 5.34 6.08
N GLU A 284 -14.40 4.16 5.52
CA GLU A 284 -15.28 3.09 6.00
C GLU A 284 -14.53 1.77 6.18
N ILE A 285 -13.49 1.53 5.36
CA ILE A 285 -12.74 0.26 5.36
C ILE A 285 -11.61 0.36 6.39
N ASP A 286 -11.65 -0.54 7.37
CA ASP A 286 -10.59 -0.74 8.34
C ASP A 286 -10.10 -2.20 8.29
N LEU A 287 -8.87 -2.40 7.84
CA LEU A 287 -8.25 -3.72 7.74
C LEU A 287 -7.40 -4.08 8.95
N HIS A 288 -7.23 -3.16 9.91
CA HIS A 288 -6.50 -3.41 11.15
C HIS A 288 -7.45 -3.87 12.26
N PRO A 289 -7.61 -5.18 12.55
CA PRO A 289 -8.22 -5.59 13.81
C PRO A 289 -7.33 -5.11 14.95
N LYS A 290 -7.94 -4.78 16.09
CA LYS A 290 -7.33 -4.05 17.23
C LYS A 290 -6.03 -4.64 17.78
N ASP A 291 -5.70 -5.90 17.50
CA ASP A 291 -4.59 -6.64 18.12
C ASP A 291 -3.66 -7.38 17.14
N ASP A 292 -3.90 -7.33 15.84
CA ASP A 292 -3.04 -7.98 14.83
C ASP A 292 -2.72 -6.96 13.71
N LYS A 293 -1.43 -6.68 13.48
CA LYS A 293 -0.95 -5.90 12.34
C LYS A 293 -0.59 -6.86 11.21
N PRO A 294 -1.54 -7.29 10.37
CA PRO A 294 -1.27 -8.36 9.42
C PRO A 294 -0.56 -7.90 8.16
N ASN A 295 -0.72 -6.63 7.77
CA ASN A 295 -0.29 -6.13 6.46
C ASN A 295 0.17 -4.67 6.51
N ASN A 296 1.02 -4.33 5.57
CA ASN A 296 1.46 -2.97 5.26
C ASN A 296 0.32 -2.23 4.55
N VAL A 297 -0.54 -1.51 5.29
CA VAL A 297 -1.74 -0.86 4.75
C VAL A 297 -1.57 0.65 4.68
N LEU A 298 -1.86 1.23 3.52
CA LEU A 298 -1.90 2.66 3.30
C LEU A 298 -3.31 3.12 2.94
N TYR A 299 -3.84 4.07 3.69
CA TYR A 299 -5.14 4.70 3.46
C TYR A 299 -4.97 6.03 2.76
N LEU A 300 -5.58 6.17 1.57
CA LEU A 300 -5.60 7.39 0.77
C LEU A 300 -7.03 7.90 0.66
N ARG A 301 -7.22 9.21 0.85
CA ARG A 301 -8.53 9.86 0.80
C ARG A 301 -8.56 10.95 -0.24
N THR A 302 -9.68 11.12 -0.91
CA THR A 302 -9.91 12.27 -1.78
C THR A 302 -9.98 13.56 -0.96
N ARG A 303 -9.78 14.68 -1.65
CA ARG A 303 -10.01 16.01 -1.09
C ARG A 303 -10.93 16.79 -2.02
N PRO A 304 -12.12 17.20 -1.58
CA PRO A 304 -12.97 18.11 -2.36
C PRO A 304 -12.27 19.45 -2.56
N ALA A 305 -12.68 20.20 -3.60
CA ALA A 305 -12.25 21.58 -3.77
C ALA A 305 -12.65 22.40 -2.54
N THR A 306 -11.75 23.25 -2.06
CA THR A 306 -12.02 24.09 -0.88
C THR A 306 -12.51 25.48 -1.26
N ILE A 307 -13.16 26.15 -0.32
CA ILE A 307 -13.64 27.55 -0.50
C ILE A 307 -12.45 28.50 -0.71
N GLU A 308 -11.29 28.19 -0.14
CA GLU A 308 -10.04 28.96 -0.28
C GLU A 308 -9.37 28.75 -1.65
N GLY A 309 -10.00 28.00 -2.56
CA GLY A 309 -9.54 27.81 -3.93
C GLY A 309 -8.53 26.68 -4.15
N LEU A 310 -8.34 25.77 -3.17
CA LEU A 310 -7.55 24.57 -3.41
C LEU A 310 -8.32 23.61 -4.33
N PRO A 311 -7.68 23.05 -5.39
CA PRO A 311 -8.35 22.13 -6.30
C PRO A 311 -8.73 20.81 -5.60
N ALA A 312 -9.75 20.14 -6.12
CA ALA A 312 -10.06 18.77 -5.71
C ALA A 312 -8.88 17.83 -6.02
N ILE A 313 -8.77 16.76 -5.24
CA ILE A 313 -7.93 15.60 -5.55
C ILE A 313 -8.87 14.41 -5.60
N GLU A 314 -9.10 13.94 -6.80
CA GLU A 314 -10.10 12.92 -7.12
C GLU A 314 -9.53 11.51 -7.02
N GLN A 315 -10.40 10.51 -6.98
CA GLN A 315 -10.00 9.09 -6.95
C GLN A 315 -9.10 8.72 -8.13
N GLU A 316 -9.32 9.29 -9.32
CA GLU A 316 -8.50 9.06 -10.51
C GLU A 316 -7.02 9.40 -10.26
N GLU A 317 -6.74 10.52 -9.60
CA GLU A 317 -5.38 10.92 -9.24
C GLU A 317 -4.76 9.97 -8.20
N LEU A 318 -5.57 9.52 -7.24
CA LEU A 318 -5.13 8.60 -6.19
C LEU A 318 -4.85 7.19 -6.73
N VAL A 319 -5.61 6.70 -7.71
CA VAL A 319 -5.29 5.43 -8.40
C VAL A 319 -3.95 5.53 -9.11
N LYS A 320 -3.69 6.63 -9.84
CA LYS A 320 -2.38 6.87 -10.47
C LYS A 320 -1.24 6.98 -9.45
N LEU A 321 -1.49 7.62 -8.32
CA LEU A 321 -0.55 7.70 -7.20
C LEU A 321 -0.26 6.31 -6.62
N ALA A 322 -1.30 5.51 -6.40
CA ALA A 322 -1.18 4.17 -5.82
C ALA A 322 -0.17 3.28 -6.58
N LEU A 323 -0.14 3.36 -7.90
CA LEU A 323 0.81 2.60 -8.74
C LEU A 323 2.29 2.94 -8.47
N ARG A 324 2.57 4.13 -7.92
CA ARG A 324 3.92 4.54 -7.53
C ARG A 324 4.30 4.07 -6.12
N HIS A 325 3.30 3.64 -5.35
CA HIS A 325 3.45 3.19 -3.97
C HIS A 325 3.63 1.67 -3.83
N ARG A 326 3.95 0.97 -4.95
CA ARG A 326 4.22 -0.47 -5.00
C ARG A 326 3.13 -1.31 -4.30
N PRO A 327 1.88 -1.24 -4.73
CA PRO A 327 0.83 -2.05 -4.15
C PRO A 327 0.95 -3.51 -4.61
N ASP A 328 0.77 -4.44 -3.67
CA ASP A 328 0.48 -5.84 -3.99
C ASP A 328 -1.03 -6.04 -4.17
N ALA A 329 -1.84 -5.21 -3.49
CA ALA A 329 -3.29 -5.18 -3.58
C ALA A 329 -3.81 -3.75 -3.60
N LEU A 330 -4.87 -3.49 -4.40
CA LEU A 330 -5.50 -2.19 -4.53
C LEU A 330 -7.00 -2.30 -4.25
N THR A 331 -7.45 -1.62 -3.21
CA THR A 331 -8.88 -1.51 -2.87
C THR A 331 -9.39 -0.10 -3.16
N LEU A 332 -10.37 0.00 -4.03
CA LEU A 332 -11.14 1.22 -4.25
C LEU A 332 -12.51 1.02 -3.59
N GLY A 333 -12.78 1.75 -2.51
CA GLY A 333 -13.99 1.54 -1.70
C GLY A 333 -15.27 1.57 -2.52
N GLU A 334 -15.39 2.55 -3.42
CA GLU A 334 -16.49 2.64 -4.37
C GLU A 334 -16.05 3.34 -5.66
N ALA A 335 -16.31 2.71 -6.80
CA ALA A 335 -16.11 3.28 -8.11
C ALA A 335 -17.39 3.99 -8.59
N ARG A 336 -17.27 5.26 -9.02
CA ARG A 336 -18.41 6.10 -9.39
C ARG A 336 -18.29 6.79 -10.74
N GLY A 337 -17.05 6.94 -11.26
CA GLY A 337 -16.77 7.74 -12.44
C GLY A 337 -15.50 7.38 -13.19
N ALA A 338 -14.74 8.41 -13.59
CA ALA A 338 -13.58 8.31 -14.47
C ALA A 338 -12.45 7.41 -13.95
N GLU A 339 -12.31 7.28 -12.64
CA GLU A 339 -11.30 6.47 -11.95
C GLU A 339 -11.34 4.99 -12.35
N VAL A 340 -12.50 4.50 -12.81
CA VAL A 340 -12.66 3.11 -13.29
C VAL A 340 -11.69 2.78 -14.40
N PHE A 341 -11.42 3.71 -15.31
CA PHE A 341 -10.47 3.48 -16.40
C PHE A 341 -9.05 3.21 -15.86
N ASP A 342 -8.57 4.06 -14.94
CA ASP A 342 -7.24 3.91 -14.37
C ASP A 342 -7.14 2.68 -13.45
N LEU A 343 -8.21 2.35 -12.72
CA LEU A 343 -8.30 1.13 -11.94
C LEU A 343 -8.17 -0.12 -12.82
N LEU A 344 -8.97 -0.23 -13.88
CA LEU A 344 -8.91 -1.36 -14.81
C LEU A 344 -7.53 -1.47 -15.48
N ASN A 345 -6.93 -0.35 -15.89
CA ASN A 345 -5.58 -0.37 -16.42
C ASN A 345 -4.54 -0.83 -15.40
N ALA A 346 -4.64 -0.37 -14.16
CA ALA A 346 -3.76 -0.80 -13.07
C ALA A 346 -3.82 -2.32 -12.90
N LEU A 347 -5.03 -2.86 -12.78
CA LEU A 347 -5.24 -4.29 -12.61
C LEU A 347 -4.81 -5.10 -13.86
N ASN A 348 -5.00 -4.55 -15.07
CA ASN A 348 -4.58 -5.20 -16.32
C ASN A 348 -3.05 -5.26 -16.49
N THR A 349 -2.29 -4.43 -15.79
CA THR A 349 -0.81 -4.46 -15.80
C THR A 349 -0.20 -5.48 -14.83
N GLY A 350 -1.01 -6.33 -14.22
CA GLY A 350 -0.57 -7.45 -13.39
C GLY A 350 -0.71 -7.23 -11.89
N HIS A 351 -1.30 -6.12 -11.45
CA HIS A 351 -1.67 -5.95 -10.04
C HIS A 351 -2.79 -6.95 -9.70
N LYS A 352 -2.65 -7.59 -8.56
CA LYS A 352 -3.57 -8.64 -8.06
C LYS A 352 -4.43 -8.09 -6.93
N ASN A 353 -5.42 -8.88 -6.51
CA ASN A 353 -6.28 -8.50 -5.37
C ASN A 353 -6.89 -7.10 -5.52
N GLY A 354 -7.32 -6.76 -6.76
CA GLY A 354 -8.13 -5.57 -6.97
C GLY A 354 -9.51 -5.77 -6.38
N LEU A 355 -9.87 -4.97 -5.38
CA LEU A 355 -11.18 -5.00 -4.75
C LEU A 355 -11.90 -3.67 -4.96
N THR A 356 -13.14 -3.70 -5.44
CA THR A 356 -13.94 -2.49 -5.58
C THR A 356 -15.41 -2.76 -5.45
N SER A 357 -16.20 -1.72 -5.20
CA SER A 357 -17.67 -1.78 -5.29
C SER A 357 -18.20 -0.74 -6.25
N LEU A 358 -19.40 -0.97 -6.73
CA LEU A 358 -20.16 0.00 -7.51
C LEU A 358 -21.68 -0.20 -7.36
N HIS A 359 -22.44 0.83 -7.70
CA HIS A 359 -23.88 0.77 -7.70
C HIS A 359 -24.42 0.14 -8.98
N ALA A 360 -25.01 -1.06 -8.87
CA ALA A 360 -25.82 -1.71 -9.88
C ALA A 360 -26.82 -2.65 -9.18
N TYR A 361 -27.94 -2.99 -9.85
CA TYR A 361 -28.93 -3.88 -9.23
C TYR A 361 -28.48 -5.35 -9.24
N GLY A 362 -27.61 -5.75 -10.14
CA GLY A 362 -27.12 -7.12 -10.24
C GLY A 362 -25.88 -7.22 -11.10
N VAL A 363 -25.33 -8.45 -11.20
CA VAL A 363 -24.14 -8.71 -12.03
C VAL A 363 -24.42 -8.45 -13.51
N ASP A 364 -25.64 -8.62 -13.96
CA ASP A 364 -26.04 -8.39 -15.37
C ASP A 364 -25.94 -6.91 -15.78
N GLU A 365 -26.01 -5.98 -14.82
CA GLU A 365 -25.86 -4.56 -15.08
C GLU A 365 -24.42 -4.04 -14.91
N LEU A 366 -23.52 -4.89 -14.42
CA LEU A 366 -22.14 -4.54 -14.13
C LEU A 366 -21.47 -3.83 -15.32
N PHE A 367 -21.51 -4.45 -16.49
CA PHE A 367 -20.81 -3.92 -17.64
C PHE A 367 -21.39 -2.59 -18.13
N SER A 368 -22.72 -2.49 -18.23
CA SER A 368 -23.36 -1.25 -18.66
C SER A 368 -23.00 -0.09 -17.72
N ARG A 369 -22.89 -0.35 -16.41
CA ARG A 369 -22.49 0.64 -15.42
C ARG A 369 -21.04 1.04 -15.57
N ILE A 370 -20.11 0.07 -15.73
CA ILE A 370 -18.70 0.33 -16.00
C ILE A 370 -18.53 1.11 -17.31
N TYR A 371 -19.27 0.75 -18.37
CA TYR A 371 -19.17 1.40 -19.67
C TYR A 371 -19.57 2.89 -19.59
N LEU A 372 -20.61 3.23 -18.81
CA LEU A 372 -21.00 4.62 -18.54
C LEU A 372 -19.91 5.39 -17.77
N MET A 373 -19.24 4.74 -16.83
CA MET A 373 -18.13 5.36 -16.08
C MET A 373 -16.90 5.54 -16.97
N LEU A 374 -16.57 4.58 -17.83
CA LEU A 374 -15.50 4.71 -18.83
C LEU A 374 -15.72 5.90 -19.77
N ALA A 375 -16.97 6.18 -20.13
CA ALA A 375 -17.32 7.34 -20.95
C ALA A 375 -17.03 8.69 -20.26
N GLN A 376 -16.90 8.73 -18.95
CA GLN A 376 -16.55 9.94 -18.18
C GLN A 376 -15.02 10.17 -18.14
N SER A 377 -14.21 9.15 -18.40
CA SER A 377 -12.76 9.27 -18.45
C SER A 377 -12.30 9.86 -19.79
N ASP A 378 -11.33 10.77 -19.74
CA ASP A 378 -10.72 11.36 -20.94
C ASP A 378 -10.12 10.32 -21.89
N ARG A 379 -9.69 9.19 -21.38
CA ARG A 379 -9.12 8.09 -22.16
C ARG A 379 -10.17 7.01 -22.46
N GLY A 380 -10.98 6.67 -21.47
CA GLY A 380 -11.98 5.60 -21.57
C GLY A 380 -13.10 5.91 -22.58
N ARG A 381 -13.46 7.17 -22.77
CA ARG A 381 -14.50 7.60 -23.70
C ARG A 381 -14.25 7.25 -25.18
N PHE A 382 -13.00 6.94 -25.55
CA PHE A 382 -12.65 6.51 -26.90
C PHE A 382 -12.73 4.99 -27.10
N LEU A 383 -13.06 4.23 -26.07
CA LEU A 383 -13.26 2.79 -26.17
C LEU A 383 -14.63 2.51 -26.77
N ASP A 384 -14.66 1.74 -27.86
CA ASP A 384 -15.90 1.12 -28.35
C ASP A 384 -16.37 0.02 -27.38
N SER A 385 -17.59 -0.47 -27.57
CA SER A 385 -18.17 -1.48 -26.68
C SER A 385 -17.35 -2.77 -26.62
N TYR A 386 -16.70 -3.19 -27.73
CA TYR A 386 -15.86 -4.38 -27.76
C TYR A 386 -14.60 -4.20 -26.93
N ARG A 387 -13.87 -3.10 -27.12
CA ARG A 387 -12.63 -2.81 -26.37
C ARG A 387 -12.90 -2.63 -24.88
N ALA A 388 -13.99 -1.93 -24.54
CA ALA A 388 -14.41 -1.77 -23.17
C ALA A 388 -14.78 -3.13 -22.52
N ALA A 389 -15.59 -3.94 -23.21
CA ALA A 389 -15.97 -5.28 -22.74
C ALA A 389 -14.74 -6.20 -22.58
N ASN A 390 -13.81 -6.15 -23.53
CA ASN A 390 -12.59 -6.93 -23.47
C ASN A 390 -11.70 -6.48 -22.29
N LEU A 391 -11.53 -5.17 -22.06
CA LEU A 391 -10.79 -4.65 -20.92
C LEU A 391 -11.37 -5.16 -19.61
N VAL A 392 -12.69 -5.10 -19.45
CA VAL A 392 -13.37 -5.59 -18.23
C VAL A 392 -13.22 -7.09 -18.09
N ALA A 393 -13.44 -7.87 -19.18
CA ALA A 393 -13.35 -9.33 -19.18
C ALA A 393 -11.95 -9.85 -18.81
N GLN A 394 -10.89 -9.15 -19.26
CA GLN A 394 -9.51 -9.54 -18.98
C GLN A 394 -9.01 -9.09 -17.61
N THR A 395 -9.71 -8.15 -16.96
CA THR A 395 -9.23 -7.50 -15.74
C THR A 395 -9.96 -7.97 -14.49
N LEU A 396 -11.29 -8.03 -14.57
CA LEU A 396 -12.11 -8.49 -13.45
C LEU A 396 -12.32 -10.00 -13.56
N HIS A 397 -12.24 -10.69 -12.43
CA HIS A 397 -12.38 -12.13 -12.37
C HIS A 397 -13.72 -12.56 -11.75
N ILE A 398 -14.16 -11.87 -10.69
CA ILE A 398 -15.36 -12.22 -9.95
C ILE A 398 -16.24 -10.99 -9.77
N ALA A 399 -17.54 -11.15 -10.04
CA ALA A 399 -18.57 -10.19 -9.74
C ALA A 399 -19.53 -10.78 -8.69
N ILE A 400 -19.79 -10.00 -7.62
CA ILE A 400 -20.67 -10.39 -6.53
C ILE A 400 -21.85 -9.42 -6.48
N SER A 401 -23.08 -9.88 -6.66
CA SER A 401 -24.25 -9.05 -6.38
C SER A 401 -24.73 -9.19 -4.95
N MET A 402 -25.02 -8.06 -4.33
CA MET A 402 -25.67 -7.97 -3.02
C MET A 402 -27.04 -7.32 -3.15
N GLU A 403 -28.01 -7.85 -2.42
CA GLU A 403 -29.39 -7.39 -2.48
C GLU A 403 -30.00 -7.31 -1.08
N LEU A 404 -31.09 -6.55 -0.99
CA LEU A 404 -31.92 -6.46 0.20
C LEU A 404 -33.27 -7.15 -0.08
N VAL A 405 -33.60 -8.17 0.70
CA VAL A 405 -34.88 -8.87 0.62
C VAL A 405 -35.64 -8.66 1.93
N GLY A 406 -36.63 -7.78 1.88
CA GLY A 406 -37.26 -7.29 3.10
C GLY A 406 -36.27 -6.45 3.93
N ARG A 407 -35.81 -6.98 5.06
CA ARG A 407 -34.76 -6.37 5.91
C ARG A 407 -33.45 -7.12 5.88
N ASP A 408 -33.41 -8.26 5.20
CA ASP A 408 -32.23 -9.13 5.20
C ASP A 408 -31.31 -8.82 4.04
N ARG A 409 -30.03 -8.59 4.35
CA ARG A 409 -28.94 -8.42 3.38
C ARG A 409 -28.43 -9.77 2.97
N ARG A 410 -28.30 -10.01 1.66
CA ARG A 410 -27.78 -11.29 1.16
C ARG A 410 -26.96 -11.12 -0.11
N ILE A 411 -26.14 -12.11 -0.40
CA ILE A 411 -25.49 -12.26 -1.70
C ILE A 411 -26.49 -12.93 -2.65
N GLY A 412 -26.80 -12.26 -3.76
CA GLY A 412 -27.70 -12.80 -4.78
C GLY A 412 -26.99 -13.75 -5.73
N THR A 413 -25.83 -13.33 -6.24
CA THR A 413 -25.03 -14.10 -7.20
C THR A 413 -23.54 -13.86 -7.00
N ILE A 414 -22.74 -14.91 -7.13
CA ILE A 414 -21.30 -14.85 -7.34
C ILE A 414 -21.06 -15.42 -8.73
N ALA A 415 -20.56 -14.59 -9.66
CA ALA A 415 -20.29 -14.96 -11.04
C ALA A 415 -18.83 -14.72 -11.39
N GLU A 416 -18.24 -15.57 -12.21
CA GLU A 416 -16.94 -15.38 -12.82
C GLU A 416 -17.06 -14.74 -14.19
N LEU A 417 -16.15 -13.78 -14.47
CA LEU A 417 -15.90 -13.30 -15.83
C LEU A 417 -14.94 -14.29 -16.49
N THR A 418 -15.32 -14.78 -17.68
CA THR A 418 -14.59 -15.89 -18.35
C THR A 418 -13.34 -15.44 -19.11
N GLY A 419 -13.08 -14.12 -19.19
CA GLY A 419 -12.08 -13.54 -20.07
C GLY A 419 -12.54 -13.40 -21.52
N GLU A 420 -13.75 -13.87 -21.85
CA GLU A 420 -14.34 -13.80 -23.18
C GLU A 420 -15.36 -12.67 -23.29
N VAL A 421 -15.61 -12.23 -24.53
CA VAL A 421 -16.61 -11.22 -24.87
C VAL A 421 -17.70 -11.86 -25.71
N ALA A 422 -18.96 -11.56 -25.40
CA ALA A 422 -20.13 -12.00 -26.19
C ALA A 422 -20.76 -10.82 -26.91
N GLN A 423 -21.22 -11.04 -28.13
CA GLN A 423 -22.01 -10.05 -28.86
C GLN A 423 -23.47 -10.12 -28.37
N LYS A 424 -24.05 -8.95 -28.05
CA LYS A 424 -25.44 -8.80 -27.64
C LYS A 424 -26.10 -7.70 -28.49
N GLY A 425 -26.79 -8.12 -29.54
CA GLY A 425 -27.31 -7.20 -30.52
C GLY A 425 -26.18 -6.46 -31.27
N THR A 426 -26.14 -5.15 -31.17
CA THR A 426 -25.09 -4.27 -31.76
C THR A 426 -23.93 -3.97 -30.82
N SER A 427 -24.03 -4.39 -29.53
CA SER A 427 -23.00 -4.16 -28.53
C SER A 427 -22.27 -5.44 -28.13
N PHE A 428 -21.21 -5.28 -27.34
CA PHE A 428 -20.43 -6.40 -26.79
C PHE A 428 -20.42 -6.30 -25.29
N GLU A 429 -20.48 -7.45 -24.60
CA GLU A 429 -20.45 -7.55 -23.14
C GLU A 429 -19.47 -8.64 -22.68
N PRO A 430 -18.82 -8.50 -21.50
CA PRO A 430 -18.06 -9.59 -20.90
C PRO A 430 -18.95 -10.80 -20.66
N LYS A 431 -18.45 -12.00 -20.96
CA LYS A 431 -19.17 -13.24 -20.68
C LYS A 431 -18.98 -13.62 -19.22
N MET A 432 -20.08 -13.88 -18.52
CA MET A 432 -20.09 -14.26 -17.10
C MET A 432 -20.75 -15.63 -16.92
N VAL A 433 -20.28 -16.39 -15.92
CA VAL A 433 -20.82 -17.70 -15.54
C VAL A 433 -21.10 -17.67 -14.03
N PRO A 434 -22.34 -17.95 -13.59
CA PRO A 434 -22.64 -18.00 -12.16
C PRO A 434 -21.98 -19.23 -11.52
N ILE A 435 -21.28 -19.02 -10.42
CA ILE A 435 -20.68 -20.06 -9.57
C ILE A 435 -21.58 -20.34 -8.37
N PHE A 436 -22.10 -19.29 -7.77
CA PHE A 436 -23.12 -19.40 -6.72
C PHE A 436 -24.31 -18.49 -7.05
N GLN A 437 -25.51 -18.97 -6.82
CA GLN A 437 -26.73 -18.19 -7.06
C GLN A 437 -27.79 -18.49 -6.01
N HIS A 438 -28.49 -17.45 -5.59
CA HIS A 438 -29.59 -17.61 -4.64
C HIS A 438 -30.84 -18.18 -5.34
N THR A 439 -31.37 -19.26 -4.82
CA THR A 439 -32.54 -19.95 -5.37
C THR A 439 -33.83 -19.47 -4.74
N GLY A 440 -34.49 -18.46 -5.36
CA GLY A 440 -35.83 -17.97 -4.97
C GLY A 440 -35.87 -17.21 -3.64
N ALA A 441 -37.10 -16.79 -3.26
CA ALA A 441 -37.32 -15.87 -2.14
C ALA A 441 -37.06 -16.44 -0.73
N GLY A 442 -36.95 -17.74 -0.57
CA GLY A 442 -36.65 -18.42 0.71
C GLY A 442 -35.49 -19.40 0.62
N GLY A 443 -34.75 -19.38 -0.52
CA GLY A 443 -33.67 -20.31 -0.79
C GLY A 443 -32.38 -19.95 -0.09
N LYS A 444 -31.37 -20.81 -0.28
CA LYS A 444 -30.00 -20.56 0.15
C LYS A 444 -29.15 -20.16 -1.07
N LEU A 445 -27.98 -19.61 -0.81
CA LEU A 445 -26.98 -19.40 -1.85
C LEU A 445 -26.41 -20.77 -2.24
N ASP A 446 -26.87 -21.33 -3.35
CA ASP A 446 -26.47 -22.65 -3.85
C ASP A 446 -25.26 -22.57 -4.78
N GLY A 447 -24.40 -23.57 -4.69
CA GLY A 447 -23.24 -23.73 -5.54
C GLY A 447 -22.16 -24.61 -4.88
N PRO A 448 -21.05 -24.88 -5.59
CA PRO A 448 -20.74 -24.36 -6.95
C PRO A 448 -21.63 -24.95 -8.06
N LEU A 449 -22.19 -24.11 -8.90
CA LEU A 449 -23.04 -24.50 -10.03
C LEU A 449 -22.26 -24.93 -11.26
N ASN A 450 -21.04 -24.40 -11.39
CA ASN A 450 -20.11 -24.64 -12.48
C ASN A 450 -18.69 -24.74 -11.94
N ASP A 451 -17.81 -25.42 -12.69
CA ASP A 451 -16.39 -25.40 -12.42
C ASP A 451 -15.82 -24.01 -12.70
N SER A 452 -14.83 -23.58 -11.89
CA SER A 452 -14.20 -22.28 -12.06
C SER A 452 -13.49 -22.14 -13.42
N ARG A 453 -13.67 -21.00 -14.06
CA ARG A 453 -12.93 -20.62 -15.28
C ARG A 453 -11.51 -20.16 -14.95
N HIS A 454 -11.24 -19.88 -13.68
CA HIS A 454 -9.93 -19.47 -13.17
C HIS A 454 -9.16 -20.62 -12.51
N ALA A 455 -9.52 -21.88 -12.78
CA ALA A 455 -8.89 -23.08 -12.21
C ALA A 455 -7.35 -23.02 -12.23
N ARG A 456 -6.75 -22.58 -13.36
CA ARG A 456 -5.30 -22.42 -13.47
C ARG A 456 -4.70 -21.45 -12.42
N ILE A 457 -5.42 -20.36 -12.11
CA ILE A 457 -4.95 -19.39 -11.08
C ILE A 457 -5.03 -20.02 -9.70
N PHE A 458 -6.12 -20.75 -9.40
CA PHE A 458 -6.27 -21.51 -8.16
C PHE A 458 -5.19 -22.58 -8.01
N GLU A 459 -4.90 -23.34 -9.06
CA GLU A 459 -3.82 -24.34 -9.07
C GLU A 459 -2.45 -23.72 -8.79
N GLN A 460 -2.13 -22.59 -9.43
CA GLN A 460 -0.88 -21.85 -9.19
C GLN A 460 -0.78 -21.33 -7.78
N ALA A 461 -1.91 -21.00 -7.15
CA ALA A 461 -2.02 -20.61 -5.75
C ALA A 461 -2.09 -21.82 -4.79
N ARG A 462 -2.05 -23.07 -5.31
CA ARG A 462 -2.16 -24.31 -4.54
C ARG A 462 -3.44 -24.44 -3.72
N ILE A 463 -4.55 -23.88 -4.26
CA ILE A 463 -5.87 -24.04 -3.67
C ILE A 463 -6.37 -25.46 -3.92
N PRO A 464 -6.97 -26.14 -2.91
CA PRO A 464 -7.56 -27.46 -3.09
C PRO A 464 -8.66 -27.49 -4.17
N VAL A 465 -8.66 -28.51 -5.01
CA VAL A 465 -9.54 -28.61 -6.20
C VAL A 465 -11.03 -28.58 -5.84
N GLU A 466 -11.42 -29.15 -4.72
CA GLU A 466 -12.79 -29.21 -4.22
C GLU A 466 -13.39 -27.84 -3.89
N VAL A 467 -12.59 -26.78 -3.84
CA VAL A 467 -13.04 -25.42 -3.55
C VAL A 467 -13.58 -24.73 -4.80
N TYR A 468 -13.06 -25.07 -5.97
CA TYR A 468 -13.36 -24.38 -7.24
C TYR A 468 -13.91 -25.28 -8.36
N THR A 469 -14.17 -26.54 -8.06
CA THR A 469 -14.90 -27.47 -8.93
C THR A 469 -16.26 -27.81 -8.37
N ARG A 470 -17.18 -28.22 -9.27
CA ARG A 470 -18.55 -28.65 -8.93
C ARG A 470 -18.56 -30.00 -8.23
#